data_ae34d5ea20af42cf42c54081bc20228b
#
_entry.id   ae34d5ea20af42cf42c54081bc20228b
#
_cell.length_a   1.000
_cell.length_b   1.000
_cell.length_c   1.000
_cell.angle_alpha   90.00
_cell.angle_beta   90.00
_cell.angle_gamma   90.00
#
_symmetry.space_group_name_H-M   'P 1'
#
loop_
_entity.id
_entity.type
_entity.pdbx_description
1 polymer ?
#
loop_
_entity_poly.entity_id
_entity_poly.type
_entity_poly.pdbx_seq_one_letter_code
_entity_poly.pdbx_strand_id
1 'polypeptide(L)'
;PLVQAHGDREVWLNPPPIPLTTKEMDWVYERPYRRQPHPSYGAAKIPAYEMIRFSIAIQRGCFGGCTFCSITEHEGRIIQNRSEDSVIREIETIRDSVPGFTGVISDLGGPTANMYRVACKSREIEAACRKPSCVYPGICPNLNTDHSALIHLYRRARTLPGIKKVLIASGVRYDLAIESPEYVKELAQHHVGGYLKIAPEAISEGPLSKMMKPGVGTYDRFKALFDKYSKEAGKEQYLIPYFIAAHPGTTDADMLELAIWLKKNGFRADQVQA
;
A
#
# COMPACT_ATOMS: atom_id res chain seq x y z
N PRO A 1 -6.06 7.46 29.09
CA PRO A 1 -6.47 6.06 29.04
C PRO A 1 -7.98 5.93 29.16
N LEU A 2 -8.55 4.89 28.56
CA LEU A 2 -9.93 4.45 28.79
C LEU A 2 -9.88 3.28 29.76
N VAL A 3 -10.85 3.21 30.67
CA VAL A 3 -10.94 2.13 31.66
C VAL A 3 -12.31 1.49 31.56
N GLN A 4 -12.36 0.17 31.51
CA GLN A 4 -13.58 -0.60 31.47
C GLN A 4 -13.55 -1.66 32.56
N ALA A 5 -14.56 -1.69 33.40
CA ALA A 5 -14.72 -2.71 34.42
C ALA A 5 -15.19 -4.05 33.81
N HIS A 6 -14.57 -5.15 34.27
CA HIS A 6 -14.89 -6.52 33.92
C HIS A 6 -14.99 -7.37 35.19
N GLY A 7 -16.15 -7.39 35.83
CA GLY A 7 -16.34 -8.06 37.11
C GLY A 7 -15.47 -7.41 38.18
N ASP A 8 -14.54 -8.18 38.75
CA ASP A 8 -13.56 -7.78 39.78
C ASP A 8 -12.24 -7.21 39.20
N ARG A 9 -12.14 -7.05 37.86
CA ARG A 9 -10.95 -6.57 37.16
C ARG A 9 -11.29 -5.36 36.32
N GLU A 10 -10.24 -4.64 35.94
CA GLU A 10 -10.32 -3.51 35.01
C GLU A 10 -9.41 -3.73 33.80
N VAL A 11 -9.88 -3.36 32.61
CA VAL A 11 -9.08 -3.27 31.40
C VAL A 11 -8.73 -1.79 31.18
N TRP A 12 -7.46 -1.51 31.16
CA TRP A 12 -6.92 -0.17 30.91
C TRP A 12 -6.40 -0.08 29.49
N LEU A 13 -7.02 0.77 28.65
CA LEU A 13 -6.56 1.07 27.31
C LEU A 13 -5.72 2.35 27.35
N ASN A 14 -4.43 2.21 27.20
CA ASN A 14 -3.54 3.35 27.12
C ASN A 14 -3.73 4.13 25.80
N PRO A 15 -3.37 5.43 25.76
CA PRO A 15 -3.31 6.16 24.49
C PRO A 15 -2.44 5.43 23.48
N PRO A 16 -2.72 5.57 22.16
CA PRO A 16 -1.83 5.05 21.13
C PRO A 16 -0.40 5.57 21.31
N PRO A 17 0.62 4.80 20.93
CA PRO A 17 2.00 5.26 20.97
C PRO A 17 2.20 6.48 20.09
N ILE A 18 3.16 7.33 20.44
CA ILE A 18 3.59 8.44 19.59
C ILE A 18 4.23 7.85 18.33
N PRO A 19 3.81 8.29 17.13
CA PRO A 19 4.43 7.83 15.87
C PRO A 19 5.94 8.07 15.86
N LEU A 20 6.68 7.11 15.32
CA LEU A 20 8.14 7.23 15.19
C LEU A 20 8.50 8.35 14.20
N THR A 21 9.52 9.10 14.55
CA THR A 21 10.17 10.04 13.64
C THR A 21 10.93 9.30 12.54
N THR A 22 11.24 9.97 11.44
CA THR A 22 12.08 9.39 10.36
C THR A 22 13.41 8.87 10.91
N LYS A 23 14.05 9.57 11.86
CA LYS A 23 15.32 9.13 12.47
C LYS A 23 15.16 7.83 13.25
N GLU A 24 14.08 7.69 13.99
CA GLU A 24 13.77 6.45 14.74
C GLU A 24 13.40 5.31 13.80
N MET A 25 12.63 5.60 12.73
CA MET A 25 12.34 4.62 11.68
C MET A 25 13.63 4.11 11.03
N ASP A 26 14.52 5.01 10.63
CA ASP A 26 15.82 4.65 10.05
C ASP A 26 16.63 3.79 11.01
N TRP A 27 16.70 4.19 12.29
CA TRP A 27 17.40 3.44 13.31
C TRP A 27 16.86 2.01 13.47
N VAL A 28 15.55 1.81 13.44
CA VAL A 28 14.94 0.47 13.51
C VAL A 28 15.31 -0.37 12.29
N TYR A 29 15.16 0.18 11.09
CA TYR A 29 15.42 -0.55 9.85
C TYR A 29 16.90 -0.80 9.55
N GLU A 30 17.80 -0.03 10.17
CA GLU A 30 19.25 -0.19 10.04
C GLU A 30 19.87 -1.13 11.07
N ARG A 31 19.06 -1.82 11.89
CA ARG A 31 19.59 -2.88 12.75
C ARG A 31 20.19 -4.01 11.90
N PRO A 32 21.19 -4.74 12.41
CA PRO A 32 21.90 -5.76 11.64
C PRO A 32 21.06 -7.03 11.47
N TYR A 33 19.94 -6.92 10.78
CA TYR A 33 19.09 -8.04 10.42
C TYR A 33 19.80 -8.96 9.42
N ARG A 34 19.77 -10.27 9.67
CA ARG A 34 20.37 -11.25 8.77
C ARG A 34 19.63 -11.44 7.45
N ARG A 35 18.37 -11.06 7.37
CA ARG A 35 17.50 -11.25 6.19
C ARG A 35 17.47 -12.70 5.70
N GLN A 36 17.47 -13.63 6.62
CA GLN A 36 17.45 -15.07 6.37
C GLN A 36 16.45 -15.74 7.30
N PRO A 37 15.88 -16.89 6.90
CA PRO A 37 15.05 -17.69 7.79
C PRO A 37 15.78 -18.06 9.08
N HIS A 38 15.03 -18.29 10.15
CA HIS A 38 15.62 -18.75 11.40
C HIS A 38 16.29 -20.12 11.19
N PRO A 39 17.47 -20.38 11.78
CA PRO A 39 18.21 -21.64 11.59
C PRO A 39 17.43 -22.92 11.86
N SER A 40 16.38 -22.87 12.70
CA SER A 40 15.52 -24.02 12.99
C SER A 40 14.78 -24.57 11.77
N TYR A 41 14.63 -23.79 10.71
CA TYR A 41 14.02 -24.25 9.45
C TYR A 41 14.95 -25.10 8.60
N GLY A 42 16.27 -25.11 8.90
CA GLY A 42 17.25 -25.89 8.15
C GLY A 42 17.20 -25.59 6.65
N ALA A 43 17.05 -26.66 5.84
CA ALA A 43 16.96 -26.54 4.38
C ALA A 43 15.52 -26.39 3.85
N ALA A 44 14.53 -26.22 4.72
CA ALA A 44 13.13 -26.09 4.29
C ALA A 44 12.92 -24.78 3.49
N LYS A 45 12.24 -24.90 2.35
CA LYS A 45 11.80 -23.73 1.59
C LYS A 45 10.57 -23.11 2.26
N ILE A 46 10.66 -21.82 2.55
CA ILE A 46 9.57 -21.04 3.14
C ILE A 46 8.99 -20.14 2.06
N PRO A 47 7.80 -20.45 1.50
CA PRO A 47 7.23 -19.68 0.39
C PRO A 47 7.08 -18.19 0.67
N ALA A 48 6.67 -17.83 1.89
CA ALA A 48 6.56 -16.41 2.30
C ALA A 48 7.91 -15.69 2.25
N TYR A 49 8.98 -16.34 2.73
CA TYR A 49 10.33 -15.77 2.67
C TYR A 49 10.78 -15.56 1.22
N GLU A 50 10.60 -16.56 0.36
CA GLU A 50 10.97 -16.45 -1.06
C GLU A 50 10.25 -15.30 -1.77
N MET A 51 9.01 -15.01 -1.38
CA MET A 51 8.21 -13.93 -1.95
C MET A 51 8.71 -12.54 -1.52
N ILE A 52 9.14 -12.39 -0.25
CA ILE A 52 9.41 -11.07 0.34
C ILE A 52 10.90 -10.75 0.52
N ARG A 53 11.82 -11.68 0.36
CA ARG A 53 13.25 -11.51 0.70
C ARG A 53 13.94 -10.34 0.01
N PHE A 54 13.41 -9.88 -1.13
CA PHE A 54 13.89 -8.73 -1.89
C PHE A 54 12.92 -7.56 -1.86
N SER A 55 12.00 -7.53 -0.90
CA SER A 55 11.09 -6.40 -0.69
C SER A 55 11.63 -5.45 0.38
N ILE A 56 11.24 -4.19 0.27
CA ILE A 56 11.66 -3.11 1.17
C ILE A 56 10.45 -2.29 1.56
N ALA A 57 10.21 -2.17 2.87
CA ALA A 57 9.21 -1.26 3.40
C ALA A 57 9.81 0.15 3.53
N ILE A 58 9.17 1.14 2.90
CA ILE A 58 9.62 2.54 2.91
C ILE A 58 8.91 3.38 3.96
N GLN A 59 7.81 2.87 4.45
CA GLN A 59 6.93 3.54 5.42
C GLN A 59 6.09 2.54 6.20
N ARG A 60 5.46 3.03 7.29
CA ARG A 60 4.41 2.37 8.05
C ARG A 60 3.24 3.31 8.25
N GLY A 61 2.06 2.75 8.54
CA GLY A 61 0.83 3.49 8.73
C GLY A 61 -0.04 3.57 7.46
N CYS A 62 -1.32 3.85 7.66
CA CYS A 62 -2.30 4.05 6.59
C CYS A 62 -3.44 4.95 7.08
N PHE A 63 -3.69 6.04 6.38
CA PHE A 63 -4.80 6.94 6.68
C PHE A 63 -6.08 6.64 5.86
N GLY A 64 -6.14 5.45 5.25
CA GLY A 64 -7.29 5.00 4.45
C GLY A 64 -8.56 4.84 5.28
N GLY A 65 -8.45 4.28 6.48
CA GLY A 65 -9.56 4.09 7.40
C GLY A 65 -10.63 3.12 6.90
N CYS A 66 -10.27 2.18 6.00
CA CYS A 66 -11.20 1.17 5.50
C CYS A 66 -11.68 0.29 6.65
N THR A 67 -12.99 0.11 6.79
CA THR A 67 -13.60 -0.51 7.98
C THR A 67 -13.29 -1.99 8.16
N PHE A 68 -12.90 -2.68 7.10
CA PHE A 68 -12.51 -4.10 7.12
C PHE A 68 -11.01 -4.31 7.37
N CYS A 69 -10.21 -3.24 7.39
CA CYS A 69 -8.74 -3.33 7.39
C CYS A 69 -8.16 -2.93 8.74
N SER A 70 -7.35 -3.79 9.34
CA SER A 70 -6.72 -3.53 10.63
C SER A 70 -5.41 -2.74 10.56
N ILE A 71 -4.90 -2.39 9.39
CA ILE A 71 -3.60 -1.69 9.25
C ILE A 71 -3.59 -0.36 10.00
N THR A 72 -4.65 0.42 9.88
CA THR A 72 -4.77 1.70 10.60
C THR A 72 -4.69 1.52 12.12
N GLU A 73 -5.24 0.41 12.64
CA GLU A 73 -5.23 0.07 14.07
C GLU A 73 -3.85 -0.42 14.54
N HIS A 74 -3.16 -1.22 13.71
CA HIS A 74 -1.85 -1.79 14.07
C HIS A 74 -0.70 -0.81 13.88
N GLU A 75 -0.70 -0.07 12.77
CA GLU A 75 0.43 0.77 12.38
C GLU A 75 0.16 2.25 12.60
N GLY A 76 -1.09 2.59 12.89
CA GLY A 76 -1.53 3.96 13.04
C GLY A 76 -1.90 4.64 11.74
N ARG A 77 -2.55 5.77 11.87
CA ARG A 77 -3.06 6.61 10.79
C ARG A 77 -2.01 7.61 10.26
N ILE A 78 -1.03 7.95 11.08
CA ILE A 78 0.06 8.88 10.71
C ILE A 78 1.15 8.07 10.01
N ILE A 79 1.54 8.52 8.83
CA ILE A 79 2.56 7.84 8.05
C ILE A 79 3.93 8.10 8.65
N GLN A 80 4.59 7.02 9.07
CA GLN A 80 5.93 6.99 9.61
C GLN A 80 6.90 6.61 8.49
N ASN A 81 7.65 7.59 8.01
CA ASN A 81 8.47 7.44 6.82
C ASN A 81 9.94 7.15 7.16
N ARG A 82 10.57 6.33 6.36
CA ARG A 82 12.04 6.23 6.31
C ARG A 82 12.62 7.37 5.48
N SER A 83 13.89 7.70 5.71
CA SER A 83 14.64 8.56 4.78
C SER A 83 14.95 7.82 3.49
N GLU A 84 15.13 8.56 2.40
CA GLU A 84 15.59 7.98 1.14
C GLU A 84 16.92 7.27 1.30
N ASP A 85 17.87 7.85 2.03
CA ASP A 85 19.18 7.27 2.24
C ASP A 85 19.13 5.94 2.99
N SER A 86 18.24 5.80 3.99
CA SER A 86 18.01 4.53 4.67
C SER A 86 17.49 3.46 3.72
N VAL A 87 16.53 3.82 2.86
CA VAL A 87 15.99 2.91 1.84
C VAL A 87 17.06 2.51 0.82
N ILE A 88 17.85 3.46 0.34
CA ILE A 88 18.94 3.19 -0.62
C ILE A 88 20.00 2.27 -0.01
N ARG A 89 20.43 2.51 1.23
CA ARG A 89 21.38 1.61 1.92
C ARG A 89 20.83 0.19 2.04
N GLU A 90 19.54 0.03 2.26
CA GLU A 90 18.94 -1.29 2.33
C GLU A 90 18.91 -1.99 0.97
N ILE A 91 18.64 -1.26 -0.12
CA ILE A 91 18.75 -1.80 -1.49
C ILE A 91 20.19 -2.29 -1.75
N GLU A 92 21.18 -1.50 -1.37
CA GLU A 92 22.60 -1.85 -1.51
C GLU A 92 22.94 -3.07 -0.66
N THR A 93 22.47 -3.14 0.57
CA THR A 93 22.66 -4.30 1.45
C THR A 93 22.06 -5.57 0.85
N ILE A 94 20.85 -5.48 0.27
CA ILE A 94 20.23 -6.63 -0.43
C ILE A 94 21.07 -7.04 -1.63
N ARG A 95 21.49 -6.10 -2.45
CA ARG A 95 22.32 -6.34 -3.64
C ARG A 95 23.62 -7.05 -3.28
N ASP A 96 24.29 -6.59 -2.23
CA ASP A 96 25.66 -7.01 -1.92
C ASP A 96 25.72 -8.23 -0.99
N SER A 97 24.65 -8.51 -0.21
CA SER A 97 24.73 -9.47 0.88
C SER A 97 23.64 -10.54 0.88
N VAL A 98 22.52 -10.36 0.15
CA VAL A 98 21.45 -11.36 0.18
C VAL A 98 21.63 -12.39 -0.94
N PRO A 99 21.81 -13.69 -0.60
CA PRO A 99 22.05 -14.74 -1.60
C PRO A 99 20.93 -14.83 -2.64
N GLY A 100 21.30 -15.04 -3.90
CA GLY A 100 20.36 -15.25 -5.00
C GLY A 100 19.71 -13.97 -5.51
N PHE A 101 20.23 -12.80 -5.16
CA PHE A 101 19.75 -11.53 -5.73
C PHE A 101 20.10 -11.44 -7.24
N THR A 102 19.11 -11.11 -8.05
CA THR A 102 19.23 -11.07 -9.52
C THR A 102 19.21 -9.67 -10.11
N GLY A 103 19.25 -8.64 -9.26
CA GLY A 103 19.11 -7.23 -9.65
C GLY A 103 17.66 -6.72 -9.60
N VAL A 104 16.72 -7.51 -9.07
CA VAL A 104 15.30 -7.13 -9.01
C VAL A 104 14.87 -6.94 -7.56
N ILE A 105 14.49 -5.72 -7.21
CA ILE A 105 13.73 -5.44 -5.98
C ILE A 105 12.28 -5.81 -6.27
N SER A 106 11.75 -6.78 -5.53
CA SER A 106 10.42 -7.36 -5.78
C SER A 106 9.27 -6.44 -5.34
N ASP A 107 9.53 -5.58 -4.36
CA ASP A 107 8.60 -4.54 -3.92
C ASP A 107 9.36 -3.41 -3.22
N LEU A 108 9.10 -2.17 -3.60
CA LEU A 108 9.54 -0.97 -2.90
C LEU A 108 8.29 -0.21 -2.46
N GLY A 109 7.72 -0.60 -1.32
CA GLY A 109 6.40 -0.14 -0.92
C GLY A 109 6.17 -0.16 0.58
N GLY A 110 4.95 -0.41 0.98
CA GLY A 110 4.51 -0.42 2.38
C GLY A 110 3.05 -0.86 2.47
N PRO A 111 2.36 -0.60 3.59
CA PRO A 111 0.95 -0.96 3.75
C PRO A 111 0.06 -0.43 2.62
N THR A 112 0.41 0.74 2.10
CA THR A 112 -0.11 1.34 0.87
C THR A 112 1.04 2.02 0.16
N ALA A 113 1.39 1.57 -1.04
CA ALA A 113 2.62 1.96 -1.74
C ALA A 113 2.78 3.48 -1.92
N ASN A 114 1.68 4.18 -2.22
CA ASN A 114 1.70 5.60 -2.56
C ASN A 114 1.28 6.54 -1.42
N MET A 115 1.58 6.16 -0.18
CA MET A 115 1.42 7.05 0.99
C MET A 115 2.75 7.62 1.51
N TYR A 116 3.88 7.24 0.92
CA TYR A 116 5.19 7.74 1.32
C TYR A 116 5.26 9.27 1.22
N ARG A 117 5.59 9.93 2.34
CA ARG A 117 5.66 11.39 2.47
C ARG A 117 4.34 12.13 2.22
N VAL A 118 3.24 11.42 2.11
CA VAL A 118 1.90 12.01 2.06
C VAL A 118 1.39 12.21 3.49
N ALA A 119 1.02 13.42 3.84
CA ALA A 119 0.62 13.79 5.20
C ALA A 119 -0.36 14.97 5.21
N CYS A 120 -0.91 15.27 6.37
CA CYS A 120 -1.67 16.50 6.57
C CYS A 120 -0.78 17.73 6.34
N LYS A 121 -1.33 18.80 5.74
CA LYS A 121 -0.63 20.07 5.48
C LYS A 121 -0.26 20.85 6.75
N SER A 122 -0.97 20.58 7.87
CA SER A 122 -0.71 21.21 9.17
C SER A 122 -0.65 20.15 10.28
N ARG A 123 0.38 20.23 11.10
CA ARG A 123 0.55 19.36 12.27
C ARG A 123 -0.47 19.65 13.36
N GLU A 124 -0.87 20.91 13.52
CA GLU A 124 -1.89 21.32 14.48
C GLU A 124 -3.25 20.72 14.12
N ILE A 125 -3.62 20.79 12.82
CA ILE A 125 -4.84 20.18 12.30
C ILE A 125 -4.77 18.66 12.48
N GLU A 126 -3.64 18.04 12.16
CA GLU A 126 -3.44 16.59 12.28
C GLU A 126 -3.61 16.12 13.73
N ALA A 127 -3.01 16.80 14.68
CA ALA A 127 -3.07 16.47 16.11
C ALA A 127 -4.50 16.58 16.68
N ALA A 128 -5.27 17.57 16.24
CA ALA A 128 -6.65 17.77 16.67
C ALA A 128 -7.68 16.93 15.89
N CYS A 129 -7.29 16.35 14.74
CA CYS A 129 -8.20 15.66 13.84
C CYS A 129 -8.72 14.35 14.43
N ARG A 130 -10.04 14.14 14.31
CA ARG A 130 -10.73 12.92 14.75
C ARG A 130 -11.40 12.15 13.58
N LYS A 131 -11.16 12.57 12.33
CA LYS A 131 -11.71 11.89 11.16
C LYS A 131 -11.08 10.51 11.03
N PRO A 132 -11.86 9.45 10.78
CA PRO A 132 -11.32 8.08 10.65
C PRO A 132 -10.54 7.89 9.33
N SER A 133 -10.82 8.71 8.30
CA SER A 133 -10.19 8.61 6.99
C SER A 133 -9.79 9.99 6.46
N CYS A 134 -8.67 10.05 5.75
CA CYS A 134 -8.25 11.23 4.99
C CYS A 134 -8.67 11.18 3.51
N VAL A 135 -9.28 10.08 3.07
CA VAL A 135 -9.62 9.82 1.66
C VAL A 135 -11.07 9.38 1.44
N TYR A 136 -11.88 9.33 2.49
CA TYR A 136 -13.30 9.01 2.41
C TYR A 136 -14.14 10.01 3.22
N PRO A 137 -15.33 10.43 2.71
CA PRO A 137 -15.96 10.12 1.41
C PRO A 137 -15.26 10.74 0.21
N GLY A 138 -14.32 11.61 0.40
CA GLY A 138 -13.44 12.22 -0.59
C GLY A 138 -12.11 12.59 0.03
N ILE A 139 -11.14 12.97 -0.79
CA ILE A 139 -9.82 13.38 -0.33
C ILE A 139 -9.96 14.66 0.53
N CYS A 140 -9.39 14.59 1.73
CA CYS A 140 -9.41 15.69 2.67
C CYS A 140 -8.67 16.91 2.08
N PRO A 141 -9.25 18.13 2.08
CA PRO A 141 -8.58 19.30 1.53
C PRO A 141 -7.29 19.68 2.28
N ASN A 142 -7.13 19.20 3.51
CA ASN A 142 -5.90 19.36 4.29
C ASN A 142 -4.85 18.28 4.02
N LEU A 143 -5.14 17.28 3.19
CA LEU A 143 -4.16 16.28 2.81
C LEU A 143 -3.26 16.84 1.69
N ASN A 144 -1.95 16.74 1.87
CA ASN A 144 -1.01 16.92 0.78
C ASN A 144 -0.98 15.66 -0.08
N THR A 145 -1.32 15.76 -1.36
CA THR A 145 -1.36 14.64 -2.31
C THR A 145 -0.17 14.62 -3.27
N ASP A 146 0.87 15.39 -2.97
CA ASP A 146 2.09 15.44 -3.77
C ASP A 146 2.91 14.15 -3.63
N HIS A 147 3.11 13.45 -4.75
CA HIS A 147 3.91 12.22 -4.84
C HIS A 147 5.35 12.47 -5.31
N SER A 148 5.80 13.71 -5.43
CA SER A 148 7.14 14.03 -5.98
C SER A 148 8.27 13.35 -5.20
N ALA A 149 8.18 13.30 -3.87
CA ALA A 149 9.16 12.60 -3.03
C ALA A 149 9.22 11.09 -3.31
N LEU A 150 8.07 10.46 -3.53
CA LEU A 150 8.00 9.04 -3.88
C LEU A 150 8.57 8.77 -5.28
N ILE A 151 8.22 9.59 -6.25
CA ILE A 151 8.75 9.52 -7.62
C ILE A 151 10.28 9.68 -7.59
N HIS A 152 10.79 10.63 -6.81
CA HIS A 152 12.23 10.84 -6.65
C HIS A 152 12.93 9.59 -6.07
N LEU A 153 12.38 9.03 -4.99
CA LEU A 153 12.90 7.79 -4.40
C LEU A 153 12.93 6.64 -5.43
N TYR A 154 11.86 6.46 -6.20
CA TYR A 154 11.76 5.41 -7.23
C TYR A 154 12.82 5.59 -8.33
N ARG A 155 12.99 6.81 -8.81
CA ARG A 155 14.01 7.15 -9.82
C ARG A 155 15.40 6.89 -9.29
N ARG A 156 15.69 7.32 -8.05
CA ARG A 156 16.97 7.08 -7.40
C ARG A 156 17.23 5.57 -7.22
N ALA A 157 16.26 4.82 -6.74
CA ALA A 157 16.40 3.38 -6.52
C ALA A 157 16.68 2.59 -7.81
N ARG A 158 15.98 2.89 -8.90
CA ARG A 158 16.14 2.16 -10.17
C ARG A 158 17.41 2.51 -10.94
N THR A 159 18.11 3.59 -10.59
CA THR A 159 19.38 4.00 -11.22
C THR A 159 20.61 3.50 -10.46
N LEU A 160 20.45 2.79 -9.36
CA LEU A 160 21.57 2.25 -8.61
C LEU A 160 22.34 1.19 -9.42
N PRO A 161 23.67 1.17 -9.36
CA PRO A 161 24.47 0.14 -9.99
C PRO A 161 24.04 -1.27 -9.53
N GLY A 162 23.91 -2.21 -10.47
CA GLY A 162 23.50 -3.59 -10.17
C GLY A 162 21.97 -3.78 -9.99
N ILE A 163 21.18 -2.72 -10.00
CA ILE A 163 19.72 -2.81 -9.99
C ILE A 163 19.20 -2.79 -11.40
N LYS A 164 18.49 -3.84 -11.80
CA LYS A 164 17.87 -4.00 -13.13
C LYS A 164 16.43 -3.54 -13.12
N LYS A 165 15.72 -3.75 -12.00
CA LYS A 165 14.30 -3.44 -11.85
C LYS A 165 13.93 -3.19 -10.40
N VAL A 166 13.05 -2.23 -10.19
CA VAL A 166 12.37 -1.98 -8.91
C VAL A 166 10.89 -2.11 -9.18
N LEU A 167 10.25 -3.12 -8.60
CA LEU A 167 8.82 -3.37 -8.76
C LEU A 167 8.03 -2.79 -7.58
N ILE A 168 6.75 -2.52 -7.82
CA ILE A 168 5.77 -2.16 -6.82
C ILE A 168 4.71 -3.26 -6.83
N ALA A 169 4.71 -4.08 -5.79
CA ALA A 169 3.77 -5.18 -5.57
C ALA A 169 2.79 -4.89 -4.43
N SER A 170 3.12 -3.95 -3.56
CA SER A 170 2.22 -3.41 -2.55
C SER A 170 1.00 -2.73 -3.16
N GLY A 171 -0.13 -2.75 -2.45
CA GLY A 171 -1.36 -2.12 -2.93
C GLY A 171 -1.19 -0.62 -3.18
N VAL A 172 -1.69 -0.17 -4.31
CA VAL A 172 -1.74 1.25 -4.69
C VAL A 172 -3.11 1.82 -4.38
N ARG A 173 -3.13 2.92 -3.69
CA ARG A 173 -4.35 3.71 -3.46
C ARG A 173 -4.66 4.52 -4.71
N TYR A 174 -5.54 3.99 -5.54
CA TYR A 174 -5.83 4.55 -6.87
C TYR A 174 -6.54 5.92 -6.83
N ASP A 175 -7.31 6.19 -5.77
CA ASP A 175 -7.93 7.49 -5.53
C ASP A 175 -6.90 8.60 -5.25
N LEU A 176 -5.79 8.29 -4.58
CA LEU A 176 -4.66 9.20 -4.45
C LEU A 176 -3.81 9.28 -5.73
N ALA A 177 -3.65 8.15 -6.41
CA ALA A 177 -2.81 8.07 -7.61
C ALA A 177 -3.34 8.95 -8.74
N ILE A 178 -4.67 9.04 -8.92
CA ILE A 178 -5.27 9.91 -9.95
C ILE A 178 -5.05 11.40 -9.73
N GLU A 179 -4.74 11.83 -8.49
CA GLU A 179 -4.36 13.21 -8.18
C GLU A 179 -2.93 13.55 -8.66
N SER A 180 -2.15 12.54 -9.02
CA SER A 180 -0.79 12.68 -9.52
C SER A 180 -0.57 11.83 -10.77
N PRO A 181 -0.99 12.30 -11.96
CA PRO A 181 -0.80 11.58 -13.22
C PRO A 181 0.67 11.23 -13.50
N GLU A 182 1.62 12.05 -13.03
CA GLU A 182 3.05 11.78 -13.14
C GLU A 182 3.45 10.52 -12.36
N TYR A 183 2.87 10.32 -11.17
CA TYR A 183 3.07 9.10 -10.40
C TYR A 183 2.56 7.86 -11.16
N VAL A 184 1.35 7.93 -11.73
CA VAL A 184 0.80 6.81 -12.52
C VAL A 184 1.67 6.52 -13.74
N LYS A 185 2.22 7.56 -14.38
CA LYS A 185 3.15 7.44 -15.51
C LYS A 185 4.45 6.74 -15.08
N GLU A 186 5.10 7.21 -14.01
CA GLU A 186 6.33 6.59 -13.49
C GLU A 186 6.08 5.12 -13.11
N LEU A 187 4.96 4.84 -12.42
CA LEU A 187 4.57 3.50 -12.03
C LEU A 187 4.42 2.56 -13.23
N ALA A 188 3.61 2.93 -14.23
CA ALA A 188 3.37 2.11 -15.41
C ALA A 188 4.62 1.93 -16.26
N GLN A 189 5.42 2.99 -16.43
CA GLN A 189 6.59 2.94 -17.29
C GLN A 189 7.75 2.14 -16.69
N HIS A 190 7.91 2.13 -15.35
CA HIS A 190 9.15 1.61 -14.75
C HIS A 190 8.94 0.53 -13.69
N HIS A 191 7.80 0.49 -13.01
CA HIS A 191 7.64 -0.27 -11.76
C HIS A 191 6.62 -1.41 -11.82
N VAL A 192 5.98 -1.63 -12.96
CA VAL A 192 5.04 -2.74 -13.18
C VAL A 192 5.68 -3.81 -14.04
N GLY A 193 5.59 -5.06 -13.59
CA GLY A 193 6.16 -6.24 -14.24
C GLY A 193 5.20 -6.99 -15.16
N GLY A 194 4.14 -6.35 -15.64
CA GLY A 194 3.06 -6.95 -16.43
C GLY A 194 1.71 -6.89 -15.73
N TYR A 195 1.69 -7.08 -14.42
CA TYR A 195 0.48 -7.04 -13.61
C TYR A 195 0.61 -6.07 -12.45
N LEU A 196 -0.44 -5.27 -12.22
CA LEU A 196 -0.55 -4.41 -11.05
C LEU A 196 -1.80 -4.79 -10.26
N LYS A 197 -1.63 -5.15 -9.00
CA LYS A 197 -2.75 -5.42 -8.09
C LYS A 197 -3.37 -4.11 -7.66
N ILE A 198 -4.70 -4.05 -7.71
CA ILE A 198 -5.48 -2.89 -7.33
C ILE A 198 -6.73 -3.37 -6.58
N ALA A 199 -7.15 -2.65 -5.57
CA ALA A 199 -8.20 -3.12 -4.67
C ALA A 199 -9.45 -2.22 -4.73
N PRO A 200 -10.33 -2.37 -5.73
CA PRO A 200 -11.65 -1.72 -5.71
C PRO A 200 -12.55 -2.25 -4.60
N GLU A 201 -12.39 -3.50 -4.19
CA GLU A 201 -13.09 -4.27 -3.16
C GLU A 201 -14.56 -4.62 -3.53
N ALA A 202 -15.31 -3.70 -4.08
CA ALA A 202 -16.65 -3.87 -4.61
C ALA A 202 -16.88 -2.89 -5.76
N ILE A 203 -18.03 -2.98 -6.41
CA ILE A 203 -18.43 -2.04 -7.47
C ILE A 203 -19.68 -1.23 -7.10
N SER A 204 -20.56 -1.81 -6.29
CA SER A 204 -21.81 -1.17 -5.86
C SER A 204 -21.57 -0.17 -4.72
N GLU A 205 -22.29 0.94 -4.72
CA GLU A 205 -22.20 2.03 -3.74
C GLU A 205 -22.48 1.55 -2.30
N GLY A 206 -23.45 0.65 -2.14
CA GLY A 206 -23.86 0.11 -0.84
C GLY A 206 -22.69 -0.48 -0.06
N PRO A 207 -22.04 -1.55 -0.53
CA PRO A 207 -20.86 -2.12 0.09
C PRO A 207 -19.69 -1.13 0.18
N LEU A 208 -19.37 -0.37 -0.88
CA LEU A 208 -18.27 0.58 -0.87
C LEU A 208 -18.40 1.66 0.21
N SER A 209 -19.62 2.15 0.43
CA SER A 209 -19.88 3.13 1.50
C SER A 209 -19.64 2.56 2.90
N LYS A 210 -20.02 1.29 3.12
CA LYS A 210 -19.75 0.57 4.38
C LYS A 210 -18.27 0.27 4.59
N MET A 211 -17.55 0.00 3.53
CA MET A 211 -16.10 -0.21 3.52
C MET A 211 -15.29 1.09 3.67
N MET A 212 -15.92 2.26 3.56
CA MET A 212 -15.24 3.56 3.44
C MET A 212 -14.26 3.60 2.25
N LYS A 213 -14.70 3.07 1.10
CA LYS A 213 -13.95 3.06 -0.16
C LYS A 213 -14.57 4.03 -1.16
N PRO A 214 -13.77 4.59 -2.08
CA PRO A 214 -14.30 5.45 -3.15
C PRO A 214 -15.17 4.65 -4.13
N GLY A 215 -16.11 5.33 -4.78
CA GLY A 215 -16.95 4.73 -5.81
C GLY A 215 -16.18 4.20 -7.01
N VAL A 216 -16.76 3.25 -7.74
CA VAL A 216 -16.15 2.54 -8.89
C VAL A 216 -15.63 3.49 -9.99
N GLY A 217 -16.27 4.62 -10.21
CA GLY A 217 -15.81 5.61 -11.19
C GLY A 217 -14.41 6.17 -10.93
N THR A 218 -13.93 6.09 -9.68
CA THR A 218 -12.54 6.41 -9.35
C THR A 218 -11.57 5.35 -9.85
N TYR A 219 -11.95 4.07 -9.76
CA TYR A 219 -11.20 2.97 -10.34
C TYR A 219 -11.12 3.09 -11.86
N ASP A 220 -12.22 3.42 -12.53
CA ASP A 220 -12.26 3.56 -13.99
C ASP A 220 -11.34 4.68 -14.48
N ARG A 221 -11.30 5.81 -13.76
CA ARG A 221 -10.36 6.90 -14.06
C ARG A 221 -8.90 6.47 -13.91
N PHE A 222 -8.58 5.74 -12.85
CA PHE A 222 -7.24 5.20 -12.66
C PHE A 222 -6.87 4.23 -13.78
N LYS A 223 -7.78 3.31 -14.12
CA LYS A 223 -7.59 2.35 -15.21
C LYS A 223 -7.30 3.04 -16.54
N ALA A 224 -8.05 4.07 -16.87
CA ALA A 224 -7.83 4.85 -18.10
C ALA A 224 -6.43 5.49 -18.15
N LEU A 225 -5.94 6.04 -17.03
CA LEU A 225 -4.58 6.60 -16.93
C LEU A 225 -3.52 5.49 -17.04
N PHE A 226 -3.72 4.38 -16.37
CA PHE A 226 -2.80 3.24 -16.39
C PHE A 226 -2.67 2.65 -17.79
N ASP A 227 -3.78 2.41 -18.47
CA ASP A 227 -3.83 1.89 -19.84
C ASP A 227 -3.15 2.86 -20.81
N LYS A 228 -3.40 4.16 -20.67
CA LYS A 228 -2.73 5.21 -21.48
C LYS A 228 -1.22 5.14 -21.32
N TYR A 229 -0.70 5.16 -20.09
CA TYR A 229 0.75 5.20 -19.86
C TYR A 229 1.43 3.85 -20.14
N SER A 230 0.73 2.73 -19.99
CA SER A 230 1.22 1.42 -20.43
C SER A 230 1.40 1.38 -21.95
N LYS A 231 0.42 1.90 -22.69
CA LYS A 231 0.49 2.03 -24.15
C LYS A 231 1.61 2.98 -24.62
N GLU A 232 1.75 4.14 -23.95
CA GLU A 232 2.85 5.08 -24.23
C GLU A 232 4.23 4.44 -23.99
N ALA A 233 4.33 3.51 -23.02
CA ALA A 233 5.56 2.77 -22.74
C ALA A 233 5.79 1.57 -23.66
N GLY A 234 4.88 1.27 -24.58
CA GLY A 234 4.94 0.09 -25.44
C GLY A 234 4.83 -1.24 -24.66
N LYS A 235 4.14 -1.24 -23.52
CA LYS A 235 4.04 -2.40 -22.63
C LYS A 235 2.63 -2.95 -22.61
N GLU A 236 2.55 -4.26 -22.63
CA GLU A 236 1.33 -5.02 -22.36
C GLU A 236 1.23 -5.27 -20.85
N GLN A 237 0.34 -4.55 -20.18
CA GLN A 237 0.17 -4.57 -18.73
C GLN A 237 -1.30 -4.61 -18.37
N TYR A 238 -1.60 -5.28 -17.23
CA TYR A 238 -2.98 -5.52 -16.80
C TYR A 238 -3.15 -5.17 -15.33
N LEU A 239 -4.33 -4.63 -14.99
CA LEU A 239 -4.77 -4.49 -13.61
C LEU A 239 -5.38 -5.82 -13.14
N ILE A 240 -5.01 -6.26 -11.94
CA ILE A 240 -5.62 -7.39 -11.26
C ILE A 240 -6.49 -6.85 -10.13
N PRO A 241 -7.81 -6.73 -10.34
CA PRO A 241 -8.71 -6.22 -9.32
C PRO A 241 -8.92 -7.23 -8.20
N TYR A 242 -8.83 -6.74 -6.96
CA TYR A 242 -9.13 -7.49 -5.76
C TYR A 242 -10.51 -7.13 -5.26
N PHE A 243 -11.32 -8.14 -4.87
CA PHE A 243 -12.67 -7.96 -4.41
C PHE A 243 -12.90 -8.63 -3.05
N ILE A 244 -13.85 -8.08 -2.28
CA ILE A 244 -14.40 -8.69 -1.08
C ILE A 244 -15.82 -9.14 -1.39
N ALA A 245 -16.06 -10.44 -1.27
CA ALA A 245 -17.40 -11.01 -1.39
C ALA A 245 -18.12 -10.97 -0.03
N ALA A 246 -19.43 -10.77 -0.05
CA ALA A 246 -20.28 -10.87 1.13
C ALA A 246 -19.86 -9.98 2.34
N HIS A 247 -19.21 -8.83 2.09
CA HIS A 247 -18.96 -7.85 3.15
C HIS A 247 -20.28 -7.48 3.86
N PRO A 248 -20.29 -7.27 5.19
CA PRO A 248 -21.49 -6.84 5.91
C PRO A 248 -22.21 -5.67 5.22
N GLY A 249 -23.49 -5.84 4.92
CA GLY A 249 -24.30 -4.89 4.17
C GLY A 249 -24.28 -5.07 2.66
N THR A 250 -23.62 -6.13 2.14
CA THR A 250 -23.73 -6.54 0.73
C THR A 250 -25.02 -7.36 0.52
N THR A 251 -25.74 -7.09 -0.55
CA THR A 251 -26.93 -7.82 -0.96
C THR A 251 -26.63 -8.77 -2.12
N ASP A 252 -27.55 -9.72 -2.39
CA ASP A 252 -27.45 -10.59 -3.57
C ASP A 252 -27.45 -9.78 -4.87
N ALA A 253 -28.17 -8.66 -4.90
CA ALA A 253 -28.17 -7.75 -6.06
C ALA A 253 -26.78 -7.14 -6.30
N ASP A 254 -26.07 -6.72 -5.25
CA ASP A 254 -24.70 -6.20 -5.34
C ASP A 254 -23.73 -7.27 -5.88
N MET A 255 -23.88 -8.51 -5.42
CA MET A 255 -23.06 -9.63 -5.89
C MET A 255 -23.35 -9.99 -7.34
N LEU A 256 -24.63 -9.93 -7.77
CA LEU A 256 -25.01 -10.12 -9.16
C LEU A 256 -24.44 -9.01 -10.05
N GLU A 257 -24.49 -7.76 -9.59
CA GLU A 257 -23.89 -6.62 -10.29
C GLU A 257 -22.38 -6.82 -10.49
N LEU A 258 -21.67 -7.25 -9.45
CA LEU A 258 -20.24 -7.59 -9.53
C LEU A 258 -19.99 -8.71 -10.55
N ALA A 259 -20.79 -9.79 -10.53
CA ALA A 259 -20.64 -10.89 -11.47
C ALA A 259 -20.85 -10.43 -12.93
N ILE A 260 -21.84 -9.58 -13.17
CA ILE A 260 -22.10 -8.98 -14.49
C ILE A 260 -20.93 -8.09 -14.92
N TRP A 261 -20.42 -7.27 -13.99
CA TRP A 261 -19.29 -6.38 -14.26
C TRP A 261 -18.02 -7.19 -14.62
N LEU A 262 -17.71 -8.25 -13.88
CA LEU A 262 -16.59 -9.14 -14.17
C LEU A 262 -16.71 -9.74 -15.56
N LYS A 263 -17.89 -10.25 -15.91
CA LYS A 263 -18.17 -10.82 -17.24
C LYS A 263 -18.01 -9.79 -18.36
N LYS A 264 -18.56 -8.58 -18.19
CA LYS A 264 -18.48 -7.50 -19.17
C LYS A 264 -17.04 -7.01 -19.41
N ASN A 265 -16.20 -7.04 -18.38
CA ASN A 265 -14.82 -6.60 -18.46
C ASN A 265 -13.84 -7.75 -18.77
N GLY A 266 -14.33 -8.96 -19.01
CA GLY A 266 -13.48 -10.12 -19.32
C GLY A 266 -12.58 -10.54 -18.14
N PHE A 267 -12.93 -10.17 -16.91
CA PHE A 267 -12.17 -10.55 -15.72
C PHE A 267 -12.67 -11.88 -15.16
N ARG A 268 -11.70 -12.73 -14.80
CA ARG A 268 -11.89 -13.81 -13.85
C ARG A 268 -11.29 -13.34 -12.52
N ALA A 269 -12.08 -13.36 -11.46
CA ALA A 269 -11.60 -12.95 -10.15
C ALA A 269 -10.62 -13.99 -9.60
N ASP A 270 -9.33 -13.67 -9.61
CA ASP A 270 -8.27 -14.55 -9.08
C ASP A 270 -8.03 -14.33 -7.58
N GLN A 271 -8.40 -13.16 -7.06
CA GLN A 271 -8.24 -12.81 -5.66
C GLN A 271 -9.56 -12.23 -5.13
N VAL A 272 -10.19 -13.02 -4.27
CA VAL A 272 -11.44 -12.68 -3.59
C VAL A 272 -11.28 -13.04 -2.12
N GLN A 273 -11.71 -12.16 -1.25
CA GLN A 273 -11.85 -12.41 0.18
C GLN A 273 -13.34 -12.50 0.52
N ALA A 274 -13.72 -13.38 1.44
CA ALA A 274 -15.06 -13.51 1.99
C ALA A 274 -15.06 -13.23 3.50
#